data_8b07f8d6bb3eb7685970f7de36dae19c
#
_entry.id   8b07f8d6bb3eb7685970f7de36dae19c
#
_cell.length_a   1.000
_cell.length_b   1.000
_cell.length_c   1.000
_cell.angle_alpha   90.00
_cell.angle_beta   90.00
_cell.angle_gamma   90.00
#
_symmetry.space_group_name_H-M   'P 1'
#
loop_
_entity.id
_entity.type
_entity.pdbx_description
1 polymer ?
#
loop_
_entity_poly.entity_id
_entity_poly.type
_entity_poly.pdbx_seq_one_letter_code
_entity_poly.pdbx_strand_id
1 'polypeptide(L)'
;ILNGEVDYVVFAHGADSHSSDDLGGQCGTWYWLECSKAFAQWANHISNLLGRKLPVVLALFGGYRKDDYNSVLDLHIKSILACSNIIYDQAIEDKLKIKEKTSSVY
;
A
#
# COMPACT_ATOMS: atom_id res chain seq x y z
N ILE A 1 2.12 -6.83 16.65
CA ILE A 1 2.36 -5.48 16.11
C ILE A 1 1.92 -4.40 17.10
N LEU A 2 0.76 -4.57 17.72
CA LEU A 2 0.21 -3.56 18.65
C LEU A 2 0.99 -3.44 19.96
N ASN A 3 1.84 -4.36 20.28
CA ASN A 3 2.73 -4.31 21.45
C ASN A 3 4.01 -3.47 21.24
N GLY A 4 4.17 -2.88 20.05
CA GLY A 4 5.31 -2.04 19.73
C GLY A 4 6.61 -2.75 19.40
N GLU A 5 6.58 -4.07 19.20
CA GLU A 5 7.76 -4.85 18.84
C GLU A 5 8.15 -4.75 17.37
N VAL A 6 7.26 -4.23 16.52
CA VAL A 6 7.48 -4.08 15.09
C VAL A 6 7.75 -2.62 14.76
N ASP A 7 8.89 -2.33 14.16
CA ASP A 7 9.30 -0.98 13.82
C ASP A 7 8.84 -0.56 12.42
N TYR A 8 8.76 -1.49 11.49
CA TYR A 8 8.28 -1.26 10.12
C TYR A 8 7.80 -2.56 9.50
N VAL A 9 7.06 -2.46 8.41
CA VAL A 9 6.58 -3.62 7.65
C VAL A 9 7.01 -3.54 6.20
N VAL A 10 7.26 -4.71 5.61
CA VAL A 10 7.60 -4.85 4.20
C VAL A 10 6.46 -5.58 3.50
N PHE A 11 5.94 -4.97 2.46
CA PHE A 11 4.95 -5.59 1.59
C PHE A 11 5.63 -6.11 0.33
N ALA A 12 5.85 -7.41 0.30
CA ALA A 12 6.45 -8.11 -0.84
C ALA A 12 5.32 -8.61 -1.75
N HIS A 13 4.89 -7.75 -2.68
CA HIS A 13 3.77 -8.04 -3.58
C HIS A 13 4.29 -8.42 -4.96
N GLY A 14 4.38 -9.71 -5.22
CA GLY A 14 4.95 -10.24 -6.47
C GLY A 14 4.01 -10.09 -7.65
N ALA A 15 4.50 -9.47 -8.73
CA ALA A 15 3.76 -9.36 -9.98
C ALA A 15 3.60 -10.70 -10.71
N ASP A 16 4.37 -11.71 -10.33
CA ASP A 16 4.27 -13.08 -10.85
C ASP A 16 2.97 -13.78 -10.45
N SER A 17 2.25 -13.28 -9.45
CA SER A 17 0.91 -13.79 -9.12
C SER A 17 -0.16 -13.36 -10.13
N HIS A 18 0.13 -12.39 -11.00
CA HIS A 18 -0.81 -11.92 -12.01
C HIS A 18 -1.04 -12.97 -13.11
N SER A 19 -2.29 -13.04 -13.59
CA SER A 19 -2.71 -14.06 -14.58
C SER A 19 -2.00 -13.97 -15.92
N SER A 20 -1.44 -12.81 -16.26
CA SER A 20 -0.69 -12.60 -17.50
C SER A 20 0.81 -12.87 -17.37
N ASP A 21 1.28 -13.26 -16.20
CA ASP A 21 2.69 -13.55 -15.98
C ASP A 21 3.09 -14.90 -16.62
N ASP A 22 4.32 -14.98 -17.11
CA ASP A 22 4.87 -16.20 -17.72
C ASP A 22 4.92 -17.39 -16.75
N LEU A 23 5.02 -17.12 -15.44
CA LEU A 23 4.99 -18.17 -14.42
C LEU A 23 3.59 -18.62 -14.06
N GLY A 24 2.56 -18.05 -14.67
CA GLY A 24 1.21 -18.56 -14.59
C GLY A 24 0.45 -18.29 -13.30
N GLY A 25 0.56 -17.09 -12.74
CA GLY A 25 -0.30 -16.68 -11.65
C GLY A 25 -1.77 -16.65 -12.05
N GLN A 26 -2.67 -16.55 -11.07
CA GLN A 26 -4.11 -16.60 -11.32
C GLN A 26 -4.84 -15.32 -10.92
N CYS A 27 -4.14 -14.33 -10.44
CA CYS A 27 -4.73 -13.10 -9.93
C CYS A 27 -4.95 -12.08 -11.06
N GLY A 28 -6.19 -11.63 -11.26
CA GLY A 28 -6.48 -10.53 -12.20
C GLY A 28 -5.99 -9.19 -11.67
N THR A 29 -5.87 -8.21 -12.55
CA THR A 29 -5.34 -6.87 -12.22
C THR A 29 -6.14 -6.22 -11.09
N TRP A 30 -7.46 -6.27 -11.13
CA TRP A 30 -8.30 -5.66 -10.11
C TRP A 30 -8.01 -6.24 -8.72
N TYR A 31 -8.00 -7.56 -8.59
CA TYR A 31 -7.71 -8.22 -7.31
C TYR A 31 -6.28 -7.95 -6.83
N TRP A 32 -5.34 -7.94 -7.75
CA TRP A 32 -3.95 -7.68 -7.42
C TRP A 32 -3.78 -6.28 -6.84
N LEU A 33 -4.45 -5.28 -7.42
CA LEU A 33 -4.44 -3.90 -6.91
C LEU A 33 -5.27 -3.74 -5.63
N GLU A 34 -6.36 -4.49 -5.47
CA GLU A 34 -7.13 -4.49 -4.23
C GLU A 34 -6.31 -5.01 -3.04
N CYS A 35 -5.40 -5.96 -3.26
CA CYS A 35 -4.45 -6.39 -2.23
C CYS A 35 -3.53 -5.24 -1.79
N SER A 36 -3.05 -4.44 -2.74
CA SER A 36 -2.23 -3.24 -2.44
C SER A 36 -3.01 -2.23 -1.61
N LYS A 37 -4.26 -1.96 -1.99
CA LYS A 37 -5.14 -1.04 -1.26
C LYS A 37 -5.44 -1.55 0.15
N ALA A 38 -5.75 -2.83 0.27
CA ALA A 38 -6.04 -3.46 1.56
C ALA A 38 -4.83 -3.36 2.51
N PHE A 39 -3.64 -3.57 1.99
CA PHE A 39 -2.40 -3.40 2.76
C PHE A 39 -2.25 -1.96 3.27
N ALA A 40 -2.44 -0.97 2.40
CA ALA A 40 -2.31 0.44 2.77
C ALA A 40 -3.38 0.86 3.81
N GLN A 41 -4.61 0.40 3.64
CA GLN A 41 -5.69 0.64 4.61
C GLN A 41 -5.38 0.00 5.96
N TRP A 42 -4.87 -1.22 5.96
CA TRP A 42 -4.44 -1.91 7.17
C TRP A 42 -3.32 -1.14 7.87
N ALA A 43 -2.31 -0.66 7.11
CA ALA A 43 -1.19 0.09 7.67
C ALA A 43 -1.66 1.40 8.34
N ASN A 44 -2.60 2.10 7.73
CA ASN A 44 -3.21 3.28 8.32
C ASN A 44 -3.99 2.95 9.59
N HIS A 45 -4.75 1.86 9.58
CA HIS A 45 -5.52 1.42 10.74
C HIS A 45 -4.58 1.07 11.92
N ILE A 46 -3.53 0.32 11.67
CA ILE A 46 -2.54 -0.03 12.71
C ILE A 46 -1.82 1.22 13.21
N SER A 47 -1.47 2.15 12.33
CA SER A 47 -0.86 3.43 12.72
C SER A 47 -1.75 4.19 13.69
N ASN A 48 -3.05 4.24 13.44
CA ASN A 48 -4.01 4.90 14.31
C ASN A 48 -4.07 4.21 15.69
N LEU A 49 -4.08 2.89 15.72
CA LEU A 49 -4.10 2.12 16.97
C LEU A 49 -2.81 2.28 17.77
N LEU A 50 -1.67 2.40 17.10
CA LEU A 50 -0.37 2.62 17.75
C LEU A 50 -0.17 4.06 18.23
N GLY A 51 -0.95 5.02 17.73
CA GLY A 51 -0.72 6.44 17.98
C GLY A 51 0.54 6.99 17.30
N ARG A 52 1.09 6.28 16.32
CA ARG A 52 2.26 6.70 15.53
C ARG A 52 2.19 6.08 14.13
N LYS A 53 2.86 6.72 13.18
CA LYS A 53 3.02 6.14 11.84
C LYS A 53 3.77 4.82 11.90
N LEU A 54 3.19 3.79 11.30
CA LEU A 54 3.89 2.53 11.02
C LEU A 54 4.56 2.66 9.66
N PRO A 55 5.89 2.75 9.59
CA PRO A 55 6.58 2.84 8.30
C PRO A 55 6.35 1.59 7.47
N VAL A 56 6.13 1.77 6.17
CA VAL A 56 5.92 0.68 5.23
C VAL A 56 6.93 0.75 4.10
N VAL A 57 7.36 -0.42 3.65
CA VAL A 57 8.25 -0.58 2.50
C VAL A 57 7.52 -1.42 1.46
N LEU A 58 7.41 -0.90 0.25
CA LEU A 58 6.90 -1.66 -0.87
C LEU A 58 8.09 -2.27 -1.61
N ALA A 59 8.20 -3.58 -1.57
CA ALA A 59 9.26 -4.29 -2.27
C ALA A 59 8.71 -4.80 -3.60
N LEU A 60 9.32 -4.39 -4.70
CA LEU A 60 8.92 -4.80 -6.04
C LEU A 60 9.50 -6.19 -6.32
N PHE A 61 8.63 -7.17 -6.41
CA PHE A 61 9.02 -8.56 -6.63
C PHE A 61 8.39 -9.12 -7.90
N GLY A 62 9.09 -10.06 -8.53
CA GLY A 62 8.56 -10.84 -9.65
C GLY A 62 8.26 -10.00 -10.88
N GLY A 63 7.49 -10.61 -11.76
CA GLY A 63 7.21 -10.02 -13.06
C GLY A 63 8.12 -10.60 -14.12
N TYR A 64 7.75 -11.79 -14.63
CA TYR A 64 8.61 -12.58 -15.54
C TYR A 64 8.06 -12.61 -16.95
N ARG A 65 7.26 -11.63 -17.31
CA ARG A 65 6.67 -11.50 -18.63
C ARG A 65 7.72 -10.99 -19.62
N LYS A 66 8.34 -11.90 -20.35
CA LYS A 66 9.48 -11.60 -21.23
C LYS A 66 9.13 -10.75 -22.45
N ASP A 67 7.89 -10.85 -22.93
CA ASP A 67 7.41 -10.16 -24.12
C ASP A 67 6.83 -8.78 -23.83
N ASP A 68 6.61 -8.42 -22.57
CA ASP A 68 5.93 -7.19 -22.21
C ASP A 68 6.34 -6.67 -20.82
N TYR A 69 7.52 -6.13 -20.73
CA TYR A 69 8.00 -5.52 -19.47
C TYR A 69 7.21 -4.28 -19.07
N ASN A 70 6.64 -3.56 -20.04
CA ASN A 70 5.85 -2.36 -19.75
C ASN A 70 4.60 -2.67 -18.91
N SER A 71 3.94 -3.80 -19.19
CA SER A 71 2.79 -4.24 -18.38
C SER A 71 3.19 -4.56 -16.95
N VAL A 72 4.36 -5.16 -16.73
CA VAL A 72 4.88 -5.44 -15.39
C VAL A 72 5.18 -4.15 -14.64
N LEU A 73 5.85 -3.20 -15.29
CA LEU A 73 6.13 -1.90 -14.71
C LEU A 73 4.84 -1.13 -14.38
N ASP A 74 3.87 -1.15 -15.28
CA ASP A 74 2.58 -0.51 -15.08
C ASP A 74 1.86 -1.07 -13.85
N LEU A 75 1.89 -2.39 -13.67
CA LEU A 75 1.29 -3.04 -12.51
C LEU A 75 1.94 -2.57 -11.20
N HIS A 76 3.26 -2.53 -11.13
CA HIS A 76 3.99 -2.03 -9.96
C HIS A 76 3.75 -0.55 -9.71
N ILE A 77 3.74 0.28 -10.76
CA ILE A 77 3.44 1.72 -10.64
C ILE A 77 2.05 1.93 -10.07
N LYS A 78 1.06 1.22 -10.57
CA LYS A 78 -0.31 1.30 -10.06
C LYS A 78 -0.41 0.88 -8.59
N SER A 79 0.33 -0.15 -8.19
CA SER A 79 0.41 -0.58 -6.79
C SER A 79 0.99 0.52 -5.90
N ILE A 80 2.11 1.11 -6.30
CA ILE A 80 2.77 2.21 -5.57
C ILE A 80 1.81 3.40 -5.43
N LEU A 81 1.16 3.79 -6.52
CA LEU A 81 0.21 4.91 -6.51
C LEU A 81 -1.00 4.61 -5.61
N ALA A 82 -1.55 3.41 -5.68
CA ALA A 82 -2.68 3.01 -4.85
C ALA A 82 -2.35 3.09 -3.36
N CYS A 83 -1.20 2.55 -2.96
CA CYS A 83 -0.75 2.61 -1.57
C CYS A 83 -0.44 4.05 -1.13
N SER A 84 0.28 4.80 -1.95
CA SER A 84 0.68 6.17 -1.63
C SER A 84 -0.52 7.09 -1.47
N ASN A 85 -1.51 6.98 -2.35
CA ASN A 85 -2.72 7.80 -2.28
C ASN A 85 -3.51 7.53 -1.00
N ILE A 86 -3.68 6.28 -0.62
CA ILE A 86 -4.40 5.91 0.61
C ILE A 86 -3.68 6.46 1.84
N ILE A 87 -2.37 6.29 1.93
CA ILE A 87 -1.57 6.76 3.07
C ILE A 87 -1.54 8.28 3.12
N TYR A 88 -1.41 8.94 1.96
CA TYR A 88 -1.38 10.39 1.86
C TYR A 88 -2.73 11.01 2.23
N ASP A 89 -3.83 10.47 1.72
CA ASP A 89 -5.18 10.96 2.03
C ASP A 89 -5.47 10.88 3.53
N GLN A 90 -5.08 9.80 4.19
CA GLN A 90 -5.19 9.67 5.63
C GLN A 90 -4.38 10.74 6.37
N ALA A 91 -3.17 11.04 5.91
CA ALA A 91 -2.32 12.07 6.53
C ALA A 91 -2.94 13.47 6.42
N ILE A 92 -3.59 13.78 5.29
CA ILE A 92 -4.33 15.04 5.10
C ILE A 92 -5.53 15.11 6.03
N GLU A 93 -6.32 14.06 6.14
CA GLU A 93 -7.46 13.99 7.04
C GLU A 93 -7.04 14.22 8.49
N ASP A 94 -5.95 13.61 8.93
CA ASP A 94 -5.41 13.77 10.27
C ASP A 94 -5.02 15.24 10.55
N LYS A 95 -4.39 15.89 9.58
CA LYS A 95 -4.03 17.32 9.68
C LYS A 95 -5.26 18.21 9.77
N LEU A 96 -6.29 17.92 8.98
CA LEU A 96 -7.55 18.67 9.00
C LEU A 96 -8.25 18.52 10.35
N LYS A 97 -8.28 17.34 10.94
CA LYS A 97 -8.84 17.10 12.27
C LYS A 97 -8.11 17.89 13.36
N ILE A 98 -6.80 17.96 13.31
CA ILE A 98 -6.00 18.77 14.23
C ILE A 98 -6.36 20.25 14.08
N LYS A 99 -6.49 20.75 12.84
CA LYS A 99 -6.87 22.14 12.56
C LYS A 99 -8.26 22.47 13.09
N GLU A 100 -9.24 21.60 12.90
CA GLU A 100 -10.59 21.76 13.43
C GLU A 100 -10.60 21.83 14.97
N LYS A 101 -9.87 20.95 15.64
CA LYS A 101 -9.74 20.97 17.09
C LYS A 101 -9.10 22.25 17.59
N THR A 102 -8.09 22.75 16.91
CA THR A 102 -7.43 24.01 17.25
C THR A 102 -8.38 25.20 17.06
N SER A 103 -9.14 25.21 15.98
CA SER A 103 -10.12 26.27 15.69
C SER A 103 -11.27 26.30 16.69
N SER A 104 -11.68 25.15 17.21
CA SER A 104 -12.78 25.05 18.18
C SER A 104 -12.43 25.58 19.60
N VAL A 105 -11.16 25.81 19.88
CA VAL A 105 -10.66 26.36 21.15
C VAL A 105 -10.81 27.89 21.18
N TYR A 106 -10.95 28.51 20.03
CA TYR A 106 -11.10 29.95 19.88
C TYR A 106 -12.53 30.35 19.49
#